data_1a97ca11b602d89ed8079446e5f34c1b
#
_entry.id   1a97ca11b602d89ed8079446e5f34c1b
#
_cell.length_a   1.000
_cell.length_b   1.000
_cell.length_c   1.000
_cell.angle_alpha   90.00
_cell.angle_beta   90.00
_cell.angle_gamma   90.00
#
_symmetry.space_group_name_H-M   'P 1'
#
loop_
_entity.id
_entity.type
_entity.pdbx_description
1 polymer ?
#
loop_
_entity_poly.entity_id
_entity_poly.type
_entity_poly.pdbx_seq_one_letter_code
_entity_poly.pdbx_strand_id
1 'polypeptide(L)'
;MPLSTMKRVLLKLSGEVLMGDQQFGIDPAFVLELAQEVKQAKETGLEICLVIGGGNIFRGMAGAAQGMDRAQADYMGMLATVMNALAMQSALEQLGVQTRVQSAVQMDQVCEPVIRRRAERHLEKGRIVIFAAGVGAPYFTTDSGAALRAAEMNCDALLKGTSVDGVYDSDPKKNAGAKRFDTVSYGKVLADDLKVMDASAVALCRDNNIPIVVFSIREKGNLARVLSGQGVQTIVRN
;
A
#
# COMPACT_ATOMS: atom_id res chain seq x y z
N MET A 1 0.95 -19.22 -7.19
CA MET A 1 0.73 -19.62 -5.79
C MET A 1 -0.64 -19.13 -5.38
N PRO A 2 -1.52 -19.94 -4.77
CA PRO A 2 -2.82 -19.45 -4.30
C PRO A 2 -2.64 -18.41 -3.18
N LEU A 3 -3.45 -17.37 -3.15
CA LEU A 3 -3.37 -16.32 -2.12
C LEU A 3 -3.52 -16.88 -0.70
N SER A 4 -4.29 -17.95 -0.56
CA SER A 4 -4.51 -18.66 0.72
C SER A 4 -3.28 -19.38 1.29
N THR A 5 -2.20 -19.51 0.52
CA THR A 5 -0.94 -20.14 0.98
C THR A 5 0.17 -19.13 1.30
N MET A 6 -0.12 -17.85 1.21
CA MET A 6 0.82 -16.78 1.54
C MET A 6 1.07 -16.73 3.04
N LYS A 7 2.30 -16.46 3.42
CA LYS A 7 2.72 -16.30 4.83
C LYS A 7 2.96 -14.84 5.18
N ARG A 8 3.54 -14.08 4.25
CA ARG A 8 3.88 -12.68 4.46
C ARG A 8 3.45 -11.85 3.27
N VAL A 9 2.71 -10.79 3.51
CA VAL A 9 2.24 -9.87 2.47
C VAL A 9 2.58 -8.43 2.82
N LEU A 10 2.75 -7.61 1.79
CA LEU A 10 2.76 -6.17 1.95
C LEU A 10 1.44 -5.63 1.42
N LEU A 11 0.64 -5.01 2.27
CA LEU A 11 -0.58 -4.30 1.90
C LEU A 11 -0.27 -2.82 1.71
N LYS A 12 -0.39 -2.35 0.47
CA LYS A 12 -0.28 -0.94 0.11
C LYS A 12 -1.66 -0.33 -0.04
N LEU A 13 -1.92 0.73 0.68
CA LEU A 13 -3.17 1.48 0.66
C LEU A 13 -2.95 2.88 0.07
N SER A 14 -3.90 3.35 -0.75
CA SER A 14 -3.94 4.76 -1.12
C SER A 14 -4.30 5.61 0.10
N GLY A 15 -3.61 6.72 0.32
CA GLY A 15 -3.98 7.65 1.40
C GLY A 15 -5.41 8.18 1.26
N GLU A 16 -5.89 8.32 0.03
CA GLU A 16 -7.27 8.76 -0.25
C GLU A 16 -8.35 7.86 0.37
N VAL A 17 -8.02 6.62 0.67
CA VAL A 17 -8.94 5.70 1.36
C VAL A 17 -9.18 6.16 2.81
N LEU A 18 -8.20 6.82 3.44
CA LEU A 18 -8.32 7.26 4.83
C LEU A 18 -9.19 8.51 5.01
N MET A 19 -9.62 9.14 3.91
CA MET A 19 -10.54 10.30 3.97
C MET A 19 -11.99 9.90 4.27
N GLY A 20 -12.36 8.61 4.08
CA GLY A 20 -13.77 8.25 4.07
C GLY A 20 -14.52 9.00 2.98
N ASP A 21 -15.61 9.67 3.36
CA ASP A 21 -16.41 10.52 2.47
C ASP A 21 -15.93 11.99 2.41
N GLN A 22 -14.87 12.33 3.17
CA GLN A 22 -14.29 13.67 3.17
C GLN A 22 -13.45 13.91 1.92
N GLN A 23 -13.22 15.19 1.58
CA GLN A 23 -12.35 15.56 0.46
C GLN A 23 -10.88 15.68 0.82
N PHE A 24 -10.55 15.69 2.12
CA PHE A 24 -9.21 15.94 2.65
C PHE A 24 -9.09 15.42 4.08
N GLY A 25 -7.88 15.02 4.47
CA GLY A 25 -7.57 14.68 5.85
C GLY A 25 -7.73 13.19 6.17
N ILE A 26 -7.98 12.91 7.42
CA ILE A 26 -8.12 11.56 7.96
C ILE A 26 -9.48 11.46 8.65
N ASP A 27 -10.28 10.48 8.24
CA ASP A 27 -11.52 10.12 8.92
C ASP A 27 -11.24 9.01 9.95
N PRO A 28 -11.30 9.30 11.26
CA PRO A 28 -10.97 8.30 12.29
C PRO A 28 -11.90 7.09 12.29
N ALA A 29 -13.18 7.28 11.93
CA ALA A 29 -14.14 6.18 11.89
C ALA A 29 -13.81 5.21 10.75
N PHE A 30 -13.50 5.76 9.57
CA PHE A 30 -13.10 4.97 8.41
C PHE A 30 -11.75 4.26 8.64
N VAL A 31 -10.78 4.93 9.28
CA VAL A 31 -9.50 4.31 9.64
C VAL A 31 -9.72 3.14 10.59
N LEU A 32 -10.65 3.25 11.54
CA LEU A 32 -10.98 2.16 12.47
C LEU A 32 -11.64 0.97 11.73
N GLU A 33 -12.54 1.22 10.78
CA GLU A 33 -13.12 0.16 9.95
C GLU A 33 -12.06 -0.57 9.14
N LEU A 34 -11.15 0.17 8.50
CA LEU A 34 -10.04 -0.40 7.75
C LEU A 34 -9.09 -1.20 8.65
N ALA A 35 -8.81 -0.70 9.86
CA ALA A 35 -8.02 -1.41 10.86
C ALA A 35 -8.68 -2.73 11.28
N GLN A 36 -10.02 -2.82 11.35
CA GLN A 36 -10.74 -4.06 11.60
C GLN A 36 -10.53 -5.09 10.48
N GLU A 37 -10.56 -4.67 9.20
CA GLU A 37 -10.26 -5.57 8.08
C GLU A 37 -8.82 -6.09 8.13
N VAL A 38 -7.86 -5.21 8.44
CA VAL A 38 -6.45 -5.58 8.59
C VAL A 38 -6.26 -6.55 9.77
N LYS A 39 -6.96 -6.32 10.89
CA LYS A 39 -6.96 -7.23 12.03
C LYS A 39 -7.50 -8.61 11.64
N GLN A 40 -8.63 -8.68 10.94
CA GLN A 40 -9.20 -9.96 10.46
C GLN A 40 -8.22 -10.70 9.55
N ALA A 41 -7.56 -9.99 8.64
CA ALA A 41 -6.49 -10.57 7.81
C ALA A 41 -5.33 -11.11 8.66
N LYS A 42 -4.92 -10.38 9.70
CA LYS A 42 -3.86 -10.80 10.64
C LYS A 42 -4.22 -12.05 11.43
N GLU A 43 -5.49 -12.20 11.81
CA GLU A 43 -6.00 -13.34 12.58
C GLU A 43 -5.98 -14.66 11.79
N THR A 44 -5.83 -14.62 10.46
CA THR A 44 -5.59 -15.81 9.63
C THR A 44 -4.17 -16.37 9.76
N GLY A 45 -3.28 -15.73 10.53
CA GLY A 45 -1.89 -16.12 10.70
C GLY A 45 -0.92 -15.41 9.74
N LEU A 46 -1.39 -14.48 8.91
CA LEU A 46 -0.55 -13.69 8.02
C LEU A 46 0.40 -12.75 8.78
N GLU A 47 1.62 -12.66 8.31
CA GLU A 47 2.54 -11.56 8.63
C GLU A 47 2.26 -10.40 7.67
N ILE A 48 1.92 -9.24 8.21
CA ILE A 48 1.47 -8.09 7.43
C ILE A 48 2.44 -6.93 7.57
N CYS A 49 2.95 -6.46 6.44
CA CYS A 49 3.57 -5.16 6.27
C CYS A 49 2.53 -4.19 5.67
N LEU A 50 2.48 -2.95 6.16
CA LEU A 50 1.61 -1.90 5.62
C LEU A 50 2.46 -0.77 5.02
N VAL A 51 1.99 -0.21 3.91
CA VAL A 51 2.43 1.07 3.35
C VAL A 51 1.18 1.88 3.02
N ILE A 52 1.11 3.12 3.49
CA ILE A 52 -0.03 4.00 3.26
C ILE A 52 0.44 5.27 2.57
N GLY A 53 -0.20 5.63 1.45
CA GLY A 53 0.09 6.87 0.73
C GLY A 53 -0.30 8.11 1.52
N GLY A 54 0.21 9.30 1.12
CA GLY A 54 -0.04 10.58 1.78
C GLY A 54 -1.02 11.50 1.05
N GLY A 55 -1.62 11.04 -0.06
CA GLY A 55 -2.39 11.88 -0.98
C GLY A 55 -3.69 12.50 -0.44
N ASN A 56 -4.17 12.02 0.70
CA ASN A 56 -5.29 12.60 1.45
C ASN A 56 -4.90 13.87 2.24
N ILE A 57 -3.62 14.06 2.51
CA ILE A 57 -3.09 15.19 3.29
C ILE A 57 -2.30 16.13 2.36
N PHE A 58 -1.39 15.58 1.57
CA PHE A 58 -0.56 16.37 0.66
C PHE A 58 -0.16 15.57 -0.58
N ARG A 59 -0.23 16.22 -1.75
CA ARG A 59 0.20 15.66 -3.04
C ARG A 59 1.38 16.44 -3.58
N GLY A 60 2.58 15.86 -3.51
CA GLY A 60 3.83 16.51 -3.92
C GLY A 60 3.81 17.02 -5.37
N MET A 61 3.29 16.24 -6.31
CA MET A 61 3.16 16.66 -7.72
C MET A 61 2.22 17.88 -7.88
N ALA A 62 1.13 17.94 -7.13
CA ALA A 62 0.23 19.10 -7.17
C ALA A 62 0.87 20.36 -6.57
N GLY A 63 1.65 20.20 -5.49
CA GLY A 63 2.43 21.28 -4.89
C GLY A 63 3.51 21.82 -5.85
N ALA A 64 4.24 20.92 -6.51
CA ALA A 64 5.25 21.29 -7.50
C ALA A 64 4.63 22.03 -8.72
N ALA A 65 3.45 21.60 -9.17
CA ALA A 65 2.72 22.29 -10.24
C ALA A 65 2.28 23.72 -9.86
N GLN A 66 2.24 24.04 -8.57
CA GLN A 66 1.95 25.38 -8.04
C GLN A 66 3.22 26.22 -7.75
N GLY A 67 4.38 25.79 -8.24
CA GLY A 67 5.65 26.51 -8.12
C GLY A 67 6.49 26.15 -6.88
N MET A 68 6.10 25.15 -6.10
CA MET A 68 6.90 24.62 -5.00
C MET A 68 8.08 23.80 -5.56
N ASP A 69 9.23 23.85 -4.90
CA ASP A 69 10.34 22.94 -5.22
C ASP A 69 9.89 21.46 -5.09
N ARG A 70 10.19 20.67 -6.11
CA ARG A 70 9.73 19.29 -6.22
C ARG A 70 10.22 18.42 -5.07
N ALA A 71 11.48 18.56 -4.67
CA ALA A 71 12.05 17.76 -3.60
C ALA A 71 11.41 18.10 -2.26
N GLN A 72 11.16 19.40 -1.99
CA GLN A 72 10.45 19.85 -0.79
C GLN A 72 9.01 19.33 -0.77
N ALA A 73 8.30 19.42 -1.89
CA ALA A 73 6.94 18.90 -2.03
C ALA A 73 6.87 17.38 -1.78
N ASP A 74 7.84 16.62 -2.27
CA ASP A 74 7.94 15.19 -2.04
C ASP A 74 8.23 14.86 -0.55
N TYR A 75 9.10 15.64 0.14
CA TYR A 75 9.29 15.49 1.60
C TYR A 75 7.99 15.77 2.40
N MET A 76 7.21 16.78 2.02
CA MET A 76 5.89 17.01 2.63
C MET A 76 4.96 15.80 2.41
N GLY A 77 4.96 15.22 1.22
CA GLY A 77 4.25 13.97 0.94
C GLY A 77 4.72 12.80 1.80
N MET A 78 6.03 12.67 2.04
CA MET A 78 6.59 11.66 2.95
C MET A 78 6.10 11.87 4.39
N LEU A 79 6.10 13.11 4.91
CA LEU A 79 5.55 13.42 6.24
C LEU A 79 4.05 13.10 6.32
N ALA A 80 3.29 13.36 5.27
CA ALA A 80 1.88 12.98 5.19
C ALA A 80 1.69 11.46 5.36
N THR A 81 2.57 10.63 4.77
CA THR A 81 2.52 9.18 4.98
C THR A 81 2.80 8.78 6.43
N VAL A 82 3.65 9.51 7.14
CA VAL A 82 3.93 9.26 8.57
C VAL A 82 2.68 9.55 9.41
N MET A 83 1.97 10.65 9.14
CA MET A 83 0.70 10.95 9.82
C MET A 83 -0.32 9.82 9.62
N ASN A 84 -0.47 9.33 8.40
CA ASN A 84 -1.37 8.22 8.10
C ASN A 84 -0.94 6.91 8.79
N ALA A 85 0.36 6.64 8.84
CA ALA A 85 0.90 5.46 9.53
C ALA A 85 0.61 5.50 11.05
N LEU A 86 0.75 6.65 11.69
CA LEU A 86 0.43 6.84 13.11
C LEU A 86 -1.08 6.73 13.38
N ALA A 87 -1.92 7.26 12.49
CA ALA A 87 -3.37 7.10 12.60
C ALA A 87 -3.78 5.61 12.52
N MET A 88 -3.23 4.87 11.56
CA MET A 88 -3.47 3.44 11.42
C MET A 88 -2.92 2.64 12.61
N GLN A 89 -1.73 2.98 13.11
CA GLN A 89 -1.16 2.39 14.33
C GLN A 89 -2.13 2.56 15.50
N SER A 90 -2.59 3.78 15.75
CA SER A 90 -3.52 4.09 16.85
C SER A 90 -4.80 3.24 16.74
N ALA A 91 -5.39 3.13 15.54
CA ALA A 91 -6.60 2.35 15.33
C ALA A 91 -6.38 0.83 15.54
N LEU A 92 -5.27 0.28 15.03
CA LEU A 92 -4.93 -1.12 15.23
C LEU A 92 -4.65 -1.45 16.70
N GLU A 93 -3.95 -0.58 17.41
CA GLU A 93 -3.65 -0.77 18.84
C GLU A 93 -4.90 -0.63 19.72
N GLN A 94 -5.87 0.22 19.38
CA GLN A 94 -7.20 0.24 20.00
C GLN A 94 -7.93 -1.11 19.83
N LEU A 95 -7.70 -1.82 18.74
CA LEU A 95 -8.25 -3.15 18.47
C LEU A 95 -7.43 -4.29 19.09
N GLY A 96 -6.39 -3.98 19.88
CA GLY A 96 -5.51 -4.95 20.53
C GLY A 96 -4.44 -5.56 19.62
N VAL A 97 -4.21 -5.02 18.42
CA VAL A 97 -3.19 -5.47 17.49
C VAL A 97 -1.88 -4.71 17.74
N GLN A 98 -0.81 -5.40 18.10
CA GLN A 98 0.49 -4.78 18.28
C GLN A 98 1.07 -4.34 16.93
N THR A 99 1.55 -3.09 16.86
CA THR A 99 2.11 -2.49 15.66
C THR A 99 3.46 -1.82 15.91
N ARG A 100 4.21 -1.58 14.82
CA ARG A 100 5.39 -0.70 14.84
C ARG A 100 5.43 0.11 13.56
N VAL A 101 5.56 1.42 13.70
CA VAL A 101 5.81 2.33 12.57
C VAL A 101 7.31 2.46 12.39
N GLN A 102 7.78 2.27 11.15
CA GLN A 102 9.16 2.50 10.75
C GLN A 102 9.23 3.51 9.60
N SER A 103 9.98 4.59 9.78
CA SER A 103 10.14 5.66 8.78
C SER A 103 11.46 5.57 8.05
N ALA A 104 11.41 5.77 6.73
CA ALA A 104 12.60 5.90 5.88
C ALA A 104 13.33 7.25 6.06
N VAL A 105 12.64 8.27 6.58
CA VAL A 105 13.24 9.52 7.05
C VAL A 105 13.40 9.44 8.57
N GLN A 106 14.59 9.72 9.08
CA GLN A 106 14.88 9.60 10.51
C GLN A 106 14.09 10.62 11.33
N MET A 107 13.34 10.11 12.33
CA MET A 107 12.54 10.91 13.26
C MET A 107 12.28 10.13 14.57
N ASP A 108 13.34 9.82 15.27
CA ASP A 108 13.40 8.86 16.38
C ASP A 108 12.42 9.16 17.53
N GLN A 109 12.01 10.44 17.71
CA GLN A 109 11.00 10.83 18.70
C GLN A 109 9.57 10.43 18.31
N VAL A 110 9.33 10.11 17.03
CA VAL A 110 7.99 9.84 16.48
C VAL A 110 7.81 8.36 16.17
N CYS A 111 8.79 7.74 15.53
CA CYS A 111 8.76 6.34 15.12
C CYS A 111 10.17 5.78 14.92
N GLU A 112 10.26 4.46 14.79
CA GLU A 112 11.56 3.79 14.57
C GLU A 112 12.11 4.12 13.16
N PRO A 113 13.45 4.18 13.00
CA PRO A 113 14.05 4.16 11.67
C PRO A 113 13.83 2.80 11.00
N VAL A 114 13.74 2.81 9.66
CA VAL A 114 13.66 1.56 8.89
C VAL A 114 14.97 0.78 9.05
N ILE A 115 14.90 -0.34 9.73
CA ILE A 115 15.98 -1.32 9.87
C ILE A 115 15.41 -2.70 9.56
N ARG A 116 15.82 -3.29 8.43
CA ARG A 116 15.30 -4.54 7.90
C ARG A 116 15.18 -5.65 8.97
N ARG A 117 16.27 -5.96 9.67
CA ARG A 117 16.28 -7.02 10.70
C ARG A 117 15.35 -6.72 11.88
N ARG A 118 15.15 -5.45 12.21
CA ARG A 118 14.20 -5.05 13.25
C ARG A 118 12.77 -5.26 12.79
N ALA A 119 12.45 -4.91 11.54
CA ALA A 119 11.15 -5.18 10.95
C ALA A 119 10.85 -6.68 10.89
N GLU A 120 11.79 -7.51 10.43
CA GLU A 120 11.67 -8.96 10.44
C GLU A 120 11.37 -9.48 11.86
N ARG A 121 12.11 -8.99 12.88
CA ARG A 121 11.87 -9.40 14.27
C ARG A 121 10.51 -8.96 14.82
N HIS A 122 9.95 -7.84 14.33
CA HIS A 122 8.58 -7.44 14.68
C HIS A 122 7.56 -8.39 14.08
N LEU A 123 7.70 -8.75 12.81
CA LEU A 123 6.81 -9.71 12.13
C LEU A 123 6.84 -11.09 12.83
N GLU A 124 8.03 -11.62 13.14
CA GLU A 124 8.20 -12.87 13.90
C GLU A 124 7.50 -12.85 15.26
N LYS A 125 7.42 -11.67 15.91
CA LYS A 125 6.69 -11.48 17.18
C LYS A 125 5.18 -11.28 16.96
N GLY A 126 4.68 -11.48 15.76
CA GLY A 126 3.28 -11.31 15.42
C GLY A 126 2.80 -9.87 15.35
N ARG A 127 3.70 -8.88 15.26
CA ARG A 127 3.35 -7.46 15.10
C ARG A 127 3.11 -7.12 13.65
N ILE A 128 2.28 -6.12 13.39
CA ILE A 128 2.19 -5.47 12.07
C ILE A 128 3.27 -4.41 12.00
N VAL A 129 4.00 -4.34 10.88
CA VAL A 129 4.97 -3.28 10.60
C VAL A 129 4.37 -2.32 9.59
N ILE A 130 4.31 -1.03 9.91
CA ILE A 130 3.83 0.03 9.04
C ILE A 130 5.03 0.84 8.56
N PHE A 131 5.35 0.75 7.29
CA PHE A 131 6.44 1.51 6.69
C PHE A 131 5.94 2.87 6.20
N ALA A 132 6.61 3.94 6.62
CA ALA A 132 6.30 5.32 6.30
C ALA A 132 7.46 6.02 5.59
N ALA A 133 7.20 7.21 5.04
CA ALA A 133 8.13 8.05 4.28
C ALA A 133 8.68 7.38 3.00
N GLY A 134 7.95 6.41 2.42
CA GLY A 134 8.29 5.80 1.14
C GLY A 134 9.69 5.17 1.11
N VAL A 135 10.53 5.59 0.16
CA VAL A 135 11.94 5.20 0.07
C VAL A 135 12.88 6.15 0.84
N GLY A 136 12.37 7.26 1.36
CA GLY A 136 13.17 8.29 2.05
C GLY A 136 13.87 9.28 1.11
N ALA A 137 13.60 9.23 -0.19
CA ALA A 137 14.18 10.10 -1.20
C ALA A 137 13.08 10.71 -2.09
N PRO A 138 13.26 11.98 -2.53
CA PRO A 138 12.39 12.61 -3.52
C PRO A 138 12.33 11.85 -4.84
N TYR A 139 11.35 12.19 -5.68
CA TYR A 139 11.11 11.65 -7.03
C TYR A 139 10.57 10.21 -7.07
N PHE A 140 10.39 9.55 -5.95
CA PHE A 140 9.74 8.26 -5.84
C PHE A 140 8.35 8.39 -5.22
N THR A 141 7.44 7.51 -5.62
CA THR A 141 6.11 7.45 -4.99
C THR A 141 6.07 6.39 -3.88
N THR A 142 4.93 6.31 -3.20
CA THR A 142 4.69 5.23 -2.22
C THR A 142 4.55 3.86 -2.86
N ASP A 143 4.26 3.76 -4.16
CA ASP A 143 4.25 2.49 -4.90
C ASP A 143 5.67 1.91 -4.99
N SER A 144 6.67 2.75 -5.34
CA SER A 144 8.09 2.36 -5.33
C SER A 144 8.55 1.96 -3.92
N GLY A 145 8.12 2.71 -2.89
CA GLY A 145 8.38 2.36 -1.50
C GLY A 145 7.78 1.01 -1.13
N ALA A 146 6.55 0.74 -1.51
CA ALA A 146 5.89 -0.54 -1.25
C ALA A 146 6.61 -1.71 -1.94
N ALA A 147 6.99 -1.57 -3.21
CA ALA A 147 7.73 -2.60 -3.93
C ALA A 147 9.09 -2.90 -3.27
N LEU A 148 9.83 -1.85 -2.86
CA LEU A 148 11.10 -2.00 -2.15
C LEU A 148 10.92 -2.75 -0.82
N ARG A 149 9.95 -2.34 0.00
CA ARG A 149 9.69 -3.00 1.29
C ARG A 149 9.20 -4.43 1.12
N ALA A 150 8.38 -4.72 0.09
CA ALA A 150 7.96 -6.08 -0.23
C ALA A 150 9.15 -6.99 -0.55
N ALA A 151 10.11 -6.50 -1.34
CA ALA A 151 11.33 -7.22 -1.67
C ALA A 151 12.23 -7.42 -0.43
N GLU A 152 12.50 -6.36 0.34
CA GLU A 152 13.33 -6.42 1.55
C GLU A 152 12.76 -7.38 2.61
N MET A 153 11.45 -7.42 2.75
CA MET A 153 10.76 -8.27 3.73
C MET A 153 10.47 -9.69 3.22
N ASN A 154 10.89 -10.02 1.99
CA ASN A 154 10.58 -11.31 1.36
C ASN A 154 9.07 -11.60 1.38
N CYS A 155 8.25 -10.64 0.98
CA CYS A 155 6.81 -10.83 0.91
C CYS A 155 6.42 -11.74 -0.25
N ASP A 156 5.44 -12.61 -0.03
CA ASP A 156 4.89 -13.52 -1.05
C ASP A 156 4.08 -12.76 -2.11
N ALA A 157 3.54 -11.59 -1.76
CA ALA A 157 2.82 -10.69 -2.67
C ALA A 157 2.80 -9.26 -2.17
N LEU A 158 2.59 -8.33 -3.11
CA LEU A 158 2.20 -6.96 -2.86
C LEU A 158 0.71 -6.81 -3.17
N LEU A 159 -0.10 -6.54 -2.14
CA LEU A 159 -1.53 -6.31 -2.23
C LEU A 159 -1.78 -4.80 -2.36
N LYS A 160 -2.31 -4.35 -3.49
CA LYS A 160 -2.64 -2.94 -3.73
C LYS A 160 -4.14 -2.71 -3.51
N GLY A 161 -4.50 -2.24 -2.32
CA GLY A 161 -5.84 -1.76 -2.00
C GLY A 161 -6.05 -0.33 -2.52
N THR A 162 -6.99 -0.17 -3.45
CA THR A 162 -7.29 1.09 -4.13
C THR A 162 -8.80 1.29 -4.27
N SER A 163 -9.22 2.37 -4.94
CA SER A 163 -10.65 2.66 -5.19
C SER A 163 -11.21 1.93 -6.42
N VAL A 164 -10.36 1.22 -7.18
CA VAL A 164 -10.75 0.42 -8.35
C VAL A 164 -10.58 -1.06 -8.04
N ASP A 165 -11.39 -1.90 -8.68
CA ASP A 165 -11.49 -3.34 -8.41
C ASP A 165 -10.48 -4.20 -9.20
N GLY A 166 -9.59 -3.56 -9.97
CA GLY A 166 -8.55 -4.27 -10.73
C GLY A 166 -7.88 -3.40 -11.77
N VAL A 167 -7.16 -4.05 -12.69
CA VAL A 167 -6.48 -3.44 -13.83
C VAL A 167 -7.32 -3.62 -15.08
N TYR A 168 -7.47 -2.56 -15.85
CA TYR A 168 -8.27 -2.52 -17.08
C TYR A 168 -7.39 -2.26 -18.30
N ASP A 169 -7.87 -2.66 -19.49
CA ASP A 169 -7.22 -2.37 -20.76
C ASP A 169 -7.29 -0.89 -21.17
N SER A 170 -8.21 -0.15 -20.56
CA SER A 170 -8.38 1.30 -20.71
C SER A 170 -9.04 1.89 -19.46
N ASP A 171 -9.06 3.21 -19.33
CA ASP A 171 -9.67 3.87 -18.17
C ASP A 171 -11.20 3.63 -18.13
N PRO A 172 -11.73 2.85 -17.16
CA PRO A 172 -13.16 2.53 -17.10
C PRO A 172 -14.04 3.76 -16.85
N LYS A 173 -13.48 4.86 -16.33
CA LYS A 173 -14.22 6.14 -16.14
C LYS A 173 -14.42 6.88 -17.46
N LYS A 174 -13.59 6.63 -18.47
CA LYS A 174 -13.63 7.27 -19.79
C LYS A 174 -14.22 6.37 -20.86
N ASN A 175 -14.07 5.06 -20.68
CA ASN A 175 -14.52 4.04 -21.64
C ASN A 175 -15.38 2.99 -20.93
N ALA A 176 -16.70 3.06 -21.14
CA ALA A 176 -17.64 2.08 -20.58
C ALA A 176 -17.43 0.64 -21.12
N GLY A 177 -16.68 0.47 -22.21
CA GLY A 177 -16.30 -0.82 -22.79
C GLY A 177 -15.00 -1.38 -22.23
N ALA A 178 -14.34 -0.72 -21.27
CA ALA A 178 -13.10 -1.17 -20.68
C ALA A 178 -13.26 -2.55 -20.04
N LYS A 179 -12.31 -3.44 -20.30
CA LYS A 179 -12.32 -4.82 -19.79
C LYS A 179 -11.27 -4.99 -18.71
N ARG A 180 -11.69 -5.49 -17.55
CA ARG A 180 -10.80 -5.84 -16.45
C ARG A 180 -10.03 -7.11 -16.78
N PHE A 181 -8.75 -7.15 -16.46
CA PHE A 181 -7.94 -8.35 -16.49
C PHE A 181 -8.10 -9.15 -15.19
N ASP A 182 -8.27 -10.46 -15.28
CA ASP A 182 -8.14 -11.34 -14.12
C ASP A 182 -6.66 -11.59 -13.80
N THR A 183 -5.85 -11.78 -14.84
CA THR A 183 -4.38 -11.87 -14.75
C THR A 183 -3.76 -11.12 -15.92
N VAL A 184 -2.65 -10.42 -15.66
CA VAL A 184 -1.89 -9.70 -16.68
C VAL A 184 -0.39 -9.83 -16.40
N SER A 185 0.45 -9.91 -17.43
CA SER A 185 1.90 -9.98 -17.24
C SER A 185 2.51 -8.62 -16.92
N TYR A 186 3.62 -8.61 -16.17
CA TYR A 186 4.38 -7.37 -15.93
C TYR A 186 4.82 -6.72 -17.25
N GLY A 187 5.22 -7.53 -18.23
CA GLY A 187 5.62 -7.04 -19.56
C GLY A 187 4.50 -6.26 -20.23
N LYS A 188 3.26 -6.79 -20.20
CA LYS A 188 2.10 -6.09 -20.75
C LYS A 188 1.76 -4.82 -19.99
N VAL A 189 1.81 -4.85 -18.67
CA VAL A 189 1.59 -3.64 -17.84
C VAL A 189 2.56 -2.51 -18.22
N LEU A 190 3.84 -2.84 -18.40
CA LEU A 190 4.86 -1.85 -18.75
C LEU A 190 4.77 -1.40 -20.22
N ALA A 191 4.53 -2.31 -21.14
CA ALA A 191 4.46 -2.01 -22.57
C ALA A 191 3.24 -1.15 -22.93
N ASP A 192 2.10 -1.44 -22.33
CA ASP A 192 0.83 -0.74 -22.59
C ASP A 192 0.60 0.45 -21.65
N ASP A 193 1.58 0.79 -20.77
CA ASP A 193 1.49 1.85 -19.75
C ASP A 193 0.18 1.76 -18.91
N LEU A 194 -0.20 0.52 -18.53
CA LEU A 194 -1.40 0.32 -17.73
C LEU A 194 -1.22 0.94 -16.34
N LYS A 195 -2.23 1.67 -15.90
CA LYS A 195 -2.17 2.48 -14.65
C LYS A 195 -2.37 1.61 -13.40
N VAL A 196 -1.41 0.72 -13.17
CA VAL A 196 -1.36 -0.15 -11.98
C VAL A 196 -0.57 0.51 -10.86
N MET A 197 0.70 0.75 -11.13
CA MET A 197 1.71 1.35 -10.24
C MET A 197 2.72 2.09 -11.11
N ASP A 198 3.67 2.81 -10.48
CA ASP A 198 4.80 3.35 -11.23
C ASP A 198 5.59 2.25 -11.93
N ALA A 199 6.12 2.55 -13.10
CA ALA A 199 6.91 1.61 -13.88
C ALA A 199 8.09 1.04 -13.08
N SER A 200 8.76 1.87 -12.25
CA SER A 200 9.84 1.43 -11.35
C SER A 200 9.38 0.40 -10.32
N ALA A 201 8.18 0.59 -9.75
CA ALA A 201 7.61 -0.35 -8.79
C ALA A 201 7.23 -1.69 -9.45
N VAL A 202 6.62 -1.63 -10.64
CA VAL A 202 6.27 -2.83 -11.43
C VAL A 202 7.54 -3.59 -11.84
N ALA A 203 8.59 -2.89 -12.32
CA ALA A 203 9.86 -3.51 -12.67
C ALA A 203 10.53 -4.18 -11.47
N LEU A 204 10.55 -3.53 -10.31
CA LEU A 204 11.12 -4.09 -9.08
C LEU A 204 10.36 -5.36 -8.63
N CYS A 205 9.04 -5.35 -8.69
CA CYS A 205 8.24 -6.53 -8.39
C CYS A 205 8.51 -7.68 -9.38
N ARG A 206 8.60 -7.37 -10.69
CA ARG A 206 8.95 -8.34 -11.73
C ARG A 206 10.30 -9.01 -11.45
N ASP A 207 11.33 -8.20 -11.21
CA ASP A 207 12.72 -8.67 -11.05
C ASP A 207 12.91 -9.51 -9.78
N ASN A 208 12.02 -9.34 -8.80
CA ASN A 208 11.99 -10.13 -7.57
C ASN A 208 10.86 -11.19 -7.52
N ASN A 209 10.13 -11.40 -8.64
CA ASN A 209 9.03 -12.36 -8.73
C ASN A 209 7.93 -12.16 -7.67
N ILE A 210 7.63 -10.91 -7.32
CA ILE A 210 6.61 -10.56 -6.33
C ILE A 210 5.30 -10.24 -7.05
N PRO A 211 4.28 -11.11 -7.06
CA PRO A 211 3.01 -10.82 -7.70
C PRO A 211 2.34 -9.59 -7.06
N ILE A 212 1.73 -8.74 -7.92
CA ILE A 212 0.95 -7.59 -7.47
C ILE A 212 -0.52 -7.96 -7.60
N VAL A 213 -1.28 -7.82 -6.51
CA VAL A 213 -2.73 -8.07 -6.48
C VAL A 213 -3.44 -6.75 -6.33
N VAL A 214 -4.18 -6.32 -7.34
CA VAL A 214 -4.92 -5.05 -7.34
C VAL A 214 -6.39 -5.32 -7.08
N PHE A 215 -6.98 -4.64 -6.10
CA PHE A 215 -8.37 -4.83 -5.70
C PHE A 215 -8.96 -3.57 -5.05
N SER A 216 -10.30 -3.50 -4.99
CA SER A 216 -10.98 -2.42 -4.28
C SER A 216 -10.96 -2.67 -2.77
N ILE A 217 -10.44 -1.70 -2.01
CA ILE A 217 -10.48 -1.70 -0.54
C ILE A 217 -11.73 -0.97 0.01
N ARG A 218 -12.51 -0.32 -0.87
CA ARG A 218 -13.73 0.39 -0.47
C ARG A 218 -14.91 -0.54 -0.17
N GLU A 219 -14.86 -1.76 -0.70
CA GLU A 219 -15.87 -2.77 -0.39
C GLU A 219 -15.56 -3.44 0.94
N LYS A 220 -16.45 -3.29 1.90
CA LYS A 220 -16.31 -3.89 3.24
C LYS A 220 -16.09 -5.40 3.15
N GLY A 221 -15.07 -5.90 3.84
CA GLY A 221 -14.69 -7.31 3.84
C GLY A 221 -14.01 -7.80 2.57
N ASN A 222 -13.69 -6.92 1.60
CA ASN A 222 -13.07 -7.35 0.34
C ASN A 222 -11.64 -7.83 0.53
N LEU A 223 -10.89 -7.27 1.49
CA LEU A 223 -9.54 -7.76 1.79
C LEU A 223 -9.55 -9.25 2.18
N ALA A 224 -10.49 -9.66 3.03
CA ALA A 224 -10.63 -11.06 3.43
C ALA A 224 -11.04 -11.97 2.25
N ARG A 225 -11.96 -11.50 1.38
CA ARG A 225 -12.35 -12.23 0.15
C ARG A 225 -11.18 -12.38 -0.81
N VAL A 226 -10.41 -11.34 -1.02
CA VAL A 226 -9.20 -11.37 -1.86
C VAL A 226 -8.19 -12.37 -1.31
N LEU A 227 -7.89 -12.34 -0.02
CA LEU A 227 -6.97 -13.28 0.62
C LEU A 227 -7.43 -14.74 0.54
N SER A 228 -8.76 -14.98 0.57
CA SER A 228 -9.33 -16.32 0.37
C SER A 228 -9.44 -16.74 -1.11
N GLY A 229 -9.07 -15.86 -2.05
CA GLY A 229 -9.17 -16.11 -3.49
C GLY A 229 -10.58 -15.99 -4.07
N GLN A 230 -11.52 -15.40 -3.33
CA GLN A 230 -12.93 -15.23 -3.72
C GLN A 230 -13.27 -13.78 -4.10
N GLY A 231 -12.35 -12.85 -3.92
CA GLY A 231 -12.56 -11.42 -4.19
C GLY A 231 -12.37 -11.07 -5.66
N VAL A 232 -12.97 -9.93 -6.06
CA VAL A 232 -12.71 -9.32 -7.37
C VAL A 232 -11.35 -8.65 -7.34
N GLN A 233 -10.45 -9.05 -8.25
CA GLN A 233 -9.06 -8.60 -8.26
C GLN A 233 -8.42 -8.80 -9.63
N THR A 234 -7.30 -8.14 -9.87
CA THR A 234 -6.36 -8.46 -10.96
C THR A 234 -5.03 -8.90 -10.36
N ILE A 235 -4.46 -10.00 -10.87
CA ILE A 235 -3.13 -10.46 -10.48
C ILE A 235 -2.13 -10.11 -11.58
N VAL A 236 -1.11 -9.30 -11.24
CA VAL A 236 0.03 -9.01 -12.12
C VAL A 236 1.16 -9.97 -11.78
N ARG A 237 1.53 -10.79 -12.74
CA ARG A 237 2.62 -11.79 -12.62
C ARG A 237 3.11 -12.22 -13.99
N ASN A 238 4.22 -12.97 -14.08
CA ASN A 238 4.64 -13.67 -15.29
C ASN A 238 3.79 -14.92 -15.51
#